data_587c0ae3b8f38eadc86d58fff5527793
#
_entry.id   587c0ae3b8f38eadc86d58fff5527793
#
_cell.length_a   1.000
_cell.length_b   1.000
_cell.length_c   1.000
_cell.angle_alpha   90.00
_cell.angle_beta   90.00
_cell.angle_gamma   90.00
#
_symmetry.space_group_name_H-M   'P 1'
#
loop_
_entity.id
_entity.type
_entity.pdbx_description
1 polymer ?
#
loop_
_entity_poly.entity_id
_entity_poly.type
_entity_poly.pdbx_seq_one_letter_code
_entity_poly.pdbx_strand_id
1 'polypeptide(L)'
;MANVDLVQLTEQTKKLTAMVVEDEGVANELLSSTFKNFFSDVSSAFNGKEALEMFERIQPDIIFVDIVMPEMDGIELSRKLREMNPNQIIIVISASNDIQKISESIEIGVNSFIQKPIDTKKIIELLSNVTALISKKKKIETKTFSISLPLNLYELVDENAKSESISKNAVIIRALRSFYDQ
;
A
#
# COMPACT_ATOMS: atom_id res chain seq x y z
N MET A 1 -20.94 -0.49 -19.82
CA MET A 1 -20.08 -0.03 -18.73
C MET A 1 -20.76 -0.45 -17.44
N ALA A 2 -20.11 -1.27 -16.61
CA ALA A 2 -20.68 -1.64 -15.32
C ALA A 2 -20.93 -0.37 -14.49
N ASN A 3 -22.13 -0.27 -13.96
CA ASN A 3 -22.48 0.84 -13.06
C ASN A 3 -21.63 0.67 -11.80
N VAL A 4 -20.54 1.43 -11.70
CA VAL A 4 -19.64 1.37 -10.55
C VAL A 4 -20.36 2.01 -9.39
N ASP A 5 -20.71 1.24 -8.39
CA ASP A 5 -21.36 1.73 -7.19
C ASP A 5 -20.34 2.47 -6.31
N LEU A 6 -20.34 3.81 -6.42
CA LEU A 6 -19.46 4.68 -5.65
C LEU A 6 -19.65 4.50 -4.14
N VAL A 7 -20.86 4.20 -3.69
CA VAL A 7 -21.14 3.94 -2.27
C VAL A 7 -20.37 2.71 -1.79
N GLN A 8 -20.45 1.61 -2.54
CA GLN A 8 -19.75 0.38 -2.21
C GLN A 8 -18.22 0.55 -2.23
N LEU A 9 -17.69 1.31 -3.20
CA LEU A 9 -16.25 1.62 -3.23
C LEU A 9 -15.84 2.44 -2.02
N THR A 10 -16.61 3.46 -1.66
CA THR A 10 -16.33 4.31 -0.50
C THR A 10 -16.39 3.52 0.80
N GLU A 11 -17.36 2.63 0.99
CA GLU A 11 -17.43 1.76 2.17
C GLU A 11 -16.21 0.85 2.34
N GLN A 12 -15.61 0.42 1.24
CA GLN A 12 -14.39 -0.39 1.28
C GLN A 12 -13.17 0.44 1.60
N THR A 13 -13.02 1.62 0.98
CA THR A 13 -11.87 2.50 1.19
C THR A 13 -11.92 3.23 2.53
N LYS A 14 -13.11 3.46 3.12
CA LYS A 14 -13.27 4.02 4.47
C LYS A 14 -12.68 3.17 5.60
N LYS A 15 -12.20 1.98 5.31
CA LYS A 15 -11.48 1.11 6.26
C LYS A 15 -9.96 1.27 6.19
N LEU A 16 -9.49 2.11 5.27
CA LEU A 16 -8.09 2.29 4.94
C LEU A 16 -7.62 3.67 5.35
N THR A 17 -6.34 3.75 5.67
CA THR A 17 -5.63 4.99 5.93
C THR A 17 -4.83 5.42 4.70
N ALA A 18 -4.70 6.71 4.48
CA ALA A 18 -3.95 7.26 3.37
C ALA A 18 -2.93 8.31 3.83
N MET A 19 -1.87 8.49 3.07
CA MET A 19 -0.94 9.61 3.20
C MET A 19 -0.85 10.33 1.85
N VAL A 20 -0.90 11.66 1.89
CA VAL A 20 -0.67 12.53 0.73
C VAL A 20 0.69 13.18 0.87
N VAL A 21 1.52 13.10 -0.16
CA VAL A 21 2.84 13.74 -0.22
C VAL A 21 2.86 14.69 -1.41
N GLU A 22 2.86 15.99 -1.11
CA GLU A 22 2.71 17.08 -2.08
C GLU A 22 3.34 18.34 -1.47
N ASP A 23 4.27 18.97 -2.15
CA ASP A 23 5.01 20.12 -1.61
C ASP A 23 4.24 21.45 -1.72
N GLU A 24 3.31 21.55 -2.67
CA GLU A 24 2.48 22.75 -2.79
C GLU A 24 1.32 22.70 -1.76
N GLY A 25 1.37 23.61 -0.76
CA GLY A 25 0.44 23.60 0.36
C GLY A 25 -1.03 23.59 -0.03
N VAL A 26 -1.42 24.39 -1.04
CA VAL A 26 -2.82 24.46 -1.51
C VAL A 26 -3.25 23.14 -2.17
N ALA A 27 -2.38 22.54 -2.99
CA ALA A 27 -2.64 21.26 -3.63
C ALA A 27 -2.72 20.13 -2.60
N ASN A 28 -1.80 20.12 -1.62
CA ASN A 28 -1.81 19.16 -0.52
C ASN A 28 -3.10 19.22 0.28
N GLU A 29 -3.52 20.40 0.70
CA GLU A 29 -4.76 20.61 1.45
C GLU A 29 -6.00 20.17 0.65
N LEU A 30 -6.07 20.52 -0.64
CA LEU A 30 -7.16 20.13 -1.52
C LEU A 30 -7.24 18.60 -1.70
N LEU A 31 -6.11 17.95 -1.95
CA LEU A 31 -6.05 16.47 -2.09
C LEU A 31 -6.43 15.80 -0.79
N SER A 32 -5.83 16.23 0.32
CA SER A 32 -6.07 15.65 1.63
C SER A 32 -7.53 15.81 2.08
N SER A 33 -8.13 17.00 1.88
CA SER A 33 -9.54 17.22 2.20
C SER A 33 -10.48 16.40 1.31
N THR A 34 -10.14 16.24 0.04
CA THR A 34 -10.88 15.39 -0.90
C THR A 34 -10.82 13.93 -0.47
N PHE A 35 -9.64 13.43 -0.16
CA PHE A 35 -9.45 12.02 0.22
C PHE A 35 -10.03 11.67 1.59
N LYS A 36 -10.17 12.62 2.51
CA LYS A 36 -10.91 12.44 3.78
C LYS A 36 -12.36 12.00 3.59
N ASN A 37 -12.96 12.24 2.43
CA ASN A 37 -14.29 11.72 2.11
C ASN A 37 -14.29 10.21 1.83
N PHE A 38 -13.14 9.64 1.45
CA PHE A 38 -13.02 8.26 0.96
C PHE A 38 -12.20 7.35 1.85
N PHE A 39 -11.33 7.88 2.69
CA PHE A 39 -10.46 7.11 3.60
C PHE A 39 -10.83 7.37 5.06
N SER A 40 -10.47 6.44 5.96
CA SER A 40 -10.75 6.56 7.40
C SER A 40 -9.95 7.69 8.04
N ASP A 41 -8.68 7.80 7.63
CA ASP A 41 -7.77 8.86 8.03
C ASP A 41 -6.86 9.24 6.87
N VAL A 42 -6.47 10.51 6.81
CA VAL A 42 -5.57 11.04 5.78
C VAL A 42 -4.53 11.93 6.44
N SER A 43 -3.30 11.50 6.41
CA SER A 43 -2.13 12.28 6.83
C SER A 43 -1.53 13.02 5.64
N SER A 44 -0.84 14.12 5.89
CA SER A 44 -0.19 14.96 4.89
C SER A 44 1.29 15.13 5.21
N ALA A 45 2.14 15.03 4.19
CA ALA A 45 3.55 15.40 4.22
C ALA A 45 3.84 16.37 3.08
N PHE A 46 4.75 17.32 3.30
CA PHE A 46 5.07 18.39 2.35
C PHE A 46 6.38 18.18 1.60
N ASN A 47 7.07 17.11 1.87
CA ASN A 47 8.28 16.68 1.16
C ASN A 47 8.58 15.21 1.41
N GLY A 48 9.49 14.63 0.62
CA GLY A 48 9.82 13.22 0.71
C GLY A 48 10.46 12.80 2.04
N LYS A 49 11.22 13.69 2.69
CA LYS A 49 11.87 13.41 3.97
C LYS A 49 10.85 13.30 5.10
N GLU A 50 9.95 14.27 5.20
CA GLU A 50 8.83 14.23 6.14
C GLU A 50 7.96 12.99 5.93
N ALA A 51 7.68 12.65 4.67
CA ALA A 51 6.91 11.45 4.32
C ALA A 51 7.56 10.16 4.85
N LEU A 52 8.88 10.01 4.74
CA LEU A 52 9.58 8.84 5.27
C LEU A 52 9.51 8.77 6.80
N GLU A 53 9.73 9.89 7.51
CA GLU A 53 9.60 9.95 8.96
C GLU A 53 8.19 9.63 9.44
N MET A 54 7.19 10.12 8.72
CA MET A 54 5.78 9.82 9.02
C MET A 54 5.45 8.36 8.70
N PHE A 55 5.97 7.82 7.59
CA PHE A 55 5.74 6.44 7.18
C PHE A 55 6.15 5.43 8.26
N GLU A 56 7.31 5.61 8.88
CA GLU A 56 7.77 4.74 9.97
C GLU A 56 6.81 4.68 11.16
N ARG A 57 6.15 5.80 11.46
CA ARG A 57 5.23 5.91 12.60
C ARG A 57 3.82 5.49 12.31
N ILE A 58 3.31 5.85 11.11
CA ILE A 58 1.87 5.75 10.78
C ILE A 58 1.58 4.48 9.98
N GLN A 59 2.52 4.06 9.11
CA GLN A 59 2.35 2.92 8.19
C GLN A 59 0.99 2.93 7.46
N PRO A 60 0.72 3.94 6.64
CA PRO A 60 -0.56 4.08 5.94
C PRO A 60 -0.77 2.92 4.96
N ASP A 61 -2.03 2.54 4.73
CA ASP A 61 -2.35 1.51 3.75
C ASP A 61 -1.99 1.93 2.32
N ILE A 62 -2.12 3.24 2.03
CA ILE A 62 -1.92 3.82 0.70
C ILE A 62 -1.14 5.13 0.82
N ILE A 63 -0.21 5.35 -0.10
CA ILE A 63 0.51 6.62 -0.22
C ILE A 63 0.28 7.20 -1.61
N PHE A 64 -0.15 8.45 -1.64
CA PHE A 64 -0.27 9.29 -2.83
C PHE A 64 0.93 10.22 -2.89
N VAL A 65 1.70 10.18 -3.98
CA VAL A 65 2.98 10.87 -4.08
C VAL A 65 2.99 11.74 -5.33
N ASP A 66 3.23 13.05 -5.16
CA ASP A 66 3.60 13.87 -6.33
C ASP A 66 5.03 13.57 -6.77
N ILE A 67 5.27 13.56 -8.07
CA ILE A 67 6.61 13.35 -8.62
C ILE A 67 7.51 14.57 -8.42
N VAL A 68 6.96 15.75 -8.62
CA VAL A 68 7.77 16.98 -8.69
C VAL A 68 7.79 17.63 -7.32
N MET A 69 8.80 17.34 -6.54
CA MET A 69 9.03 17.94 -5.23
C MET A 69 10.51 18.32 -5.08
N PRO A 70 10.84 19.35 -4.28
CA PRO A 70 12.22 19.73 -4.00
C PRO A 70 12.92 18.70 -3.12
N GLU A 71 14.25 18.70 -3.14
CA GLU A 71 15.17 17.87 -2.34
C GLU A 71 15.09 16.36 -2.63
N MET A 72 13.93 15.76 -2.47
CA MET A 72 13.64 14.36 -2.77
C MET A 72 12.38 14.29 -3.62
N ASP A 73 12.53 13.94 -4.89
CA ASP A 73 11.38 13.77 -5.77
C ASP A 73 10.57 12.51 -5.45
N GLY A 74 9.36 12.45 -6.02
CA GLY A 74 8.44 11.33 -5.74
C GLY A 74 8.92 9.98 -6.24
N ILE A 75 9.84 9.95 -7.21
CA ILE A 75 10.45 8.73 -7.72
C ILE A 75 11.43 8.17 -6.69
N GLU A 76 12.34 9.02 -6.18
CA GLU A 76 13.27 8.64 -5.12
C GLU A 76 12.54 8.23 -3.85
N LEU A 77 11.51 8.98 -3.45
CA LEU A 77 10.65 8.63 -2.31
C LEU A 77 10.00 7.25 -2.51
N SER A 78 9.40 7.00 -3.68
CA SER A 78 8.75 5.72 -3.99
C SER A 78 9.72 4.55 -3.91
N ARG A 79 10.97 4.73 -4.35
CA ARG A 79 12.02 3.71 -4.24
C ARG A 79 12.33 3.38 -2.79
N LYS A 80 12.54 4.40 -1.95
CA LYS A 80 12.80 4.21 -0.51
C LYS A 80 11.62 3.55 0.21
N LEU A 81 10.39 3.98 -0.09
CA LEU A 81 9.19 3.34 0.47
C LEU A 81 9.09 1.87 0.08
N ARG A 82 9.47 1.52 -1.16
CA ARG A 82 9.46 0.14 -1.65
C ARG A 82 10.54 -0.71 -0.98
N GLU A 83 11.71 -0.14 -0.68
CA GLU A 83 12.77 -0.80 0.11
C GLU A 83 12.31 -1.07 1.55
N MET A 84 11.61 -0.12 2.18
CA MET A 84 11.08 -0.26 3.54
C MET A 84 9.91 -1.24 3.61
N ASN A 85 9.02 -1.21 2.62
CA ASN A 85 7.86 -2.12 2.52
C ASN A 85 7.59 -2.51 1.06
N PRO A 86 8.04 -3.72 0.64
CA PRO A 86 7.83 -4.19 -0.73
C PRO A 86 6.36 -4.27 -1.17
N ASN A 87 5.43 -4.35 -0.21
CA ASN A 87 4.00 -4.47 -0.47
C ASN A 87 3.22 -3.16 -0.27
N GLN A 88 3.90 -2.02 -0.06
CA GLN A 88 3.23 -0.73 0.10
C GLN A 88 2.45 -0.36 -1.16
N ILE A 89 1.20 0.07 -1.00
CA ILE A 89 0.44 0.63 -2.13
C ILE A 89 0.91 2.06 -2.32
N ILE A 90 1.53 2.32 -3.47
CA ILE A 90 2.04 3.63 -3.88
C ILE A 90 1.30 4.05 -5.14
N ILE A 91 0.70 5.21 -5.12
CA ILE A 91 0.00 5.81 -6.24
C ILE A 91 0.66 7.15 -6.53
N VAL A 92 1.17 7.29 -7.73
CA VAL A 92 1.81 8.52 -8.18
C VAL A 92 0.76 9.46 -8.76
N ILE A 93 0.78 10.71 -8.30
CA ILE A 93 -0.08 11.79 -8.81
C ILE A 93 0.84 12.87 -9.38
N SER A 94 0.72 13.21 -10.66
CA SER A 94 1.60 14.22 -11.26
C SER A 94 0.92 15.04 -12.34
N ALA A 95 1.33 16.31 -12.46
CA ALA A 95 0.99 17.17 -13.59
C ALA A 95 1.85 16.86 -14.82
N SER A 96 2.99 16.20 -14.64
CA SER A 96 3.94 15.92 -15.70
C SER A 96 3.49 14.79 -16.62
N ASN A 97 3.68 14.99 -17.93
CA ASN A 97 3.57 13.97 -18.96
C ASN A 97 4.94 13.38 -19.32
N ASP A 98 5.92 13.51 -18.45
CA ASP A 98 7.27 13.03 -18.67
C ASP A 98 7.27 11.49 -18.71
N ILE A 99 7.44 10.97 -19.92
CA ILE A 99 7.43 9.53 -20.20
C ILE A 99 8.55 8.82 -19.43
N GLN A 100 9.70 9.49 -19.25
CA GLN A 100 10.81 8.92 -18.52
C GLN A 100 10.45 8.69 -17.05
N LYS A 101 9.85 9.69 -16.38
CA LYS A 101 9.40 9.58 -14.99
C LYS A 101 8.30 8.55 -14.80
N ILE A 102 7.40 8.44 -15.77
CA ILE A 102 6.36 7.39 -15.78
C ILE A 102 7.01 6.01 -15.89
N SER A 103 7.99 5.84 -16.78
CA SER A 103 8.72 4.57 -16.96
C SER A 103 9.47 4.17 -15.69
N GLU A 104 10.20 5.10 -15.07
CA GLU A 104 10.90 4.87 -13.81
C GLU A 104 9.94 4.47 -12.68
N SER A 105 8.75 5.09 -12.62
CA SER A 105 7.72 4.72 -11.64
C SER A 105 7.25 3.28 -11.81
N ILE A 106 7.09 2.82 -13.07
CA ILE A 106 6.71 1.44 -13.39
C ILE A 106 7.81 0.46 -12.96
N GLU A 107 9.09 0.80 -13.21
CA GLU A 107 10.23 -0.04 -12.83
C GLU A 107 10.36 -0.21 -11.31
N ILE A 108 10.05 0.84 -10.54
CA ILE A 108 9.98 0.78 -9.07
C ILE A 108 8.80 -0.07 -8.59
N GLY A 109 7.81 -0.30 -9.45
CA GLY A 109 6.61 -1.06 -9.13
C GLY A 109 5.57 -0.24 -8.37
N VAL A 110 5.37 1.05 -8.73
CA VAL A 110 4.22 1.80 -8.24
C VAL A 110 2.93 1.14 -8.74
N ASN A 111 1.88 1.23 -7.94
CA ASN A 111 0.65 0.48 -8.22
C ASN A 111 -0.27 1.17 -9.22
N SER A 112 -0.19 2.49 -9.33
CA SER A 112 -0.98 3.30 -10.27
C SER A 112 -0.35 4.67 -10.48
N PHE A 113 -0.70 5.29 -11.60
CA PHE A 113 -0.33 6.65 -11.95
C PHE A 113 -1.60 7.45 -12.28
N ILE A 114 -1.71 8.66 -11.75
CA ILE A 114 -2.85 9.55 -11.99
C ILE A 114 -2.34 10.92 -12.41
N GLN A 115 -2.82 11.38 -13.55
CA GLN A 115 -2.47 12.70 -14.05
C GLN A 115 -3.36 13.79 -13.43
N LYS A 116 -2.75 14.86 -12.90
CA LYS A 116 -3.46 16.10 -12.50
C LYS A 116 -4.04 16.82 -13.77
N PRO A 117 -5.19 17.50 -13.69
CA PRO A 117 -6.04 17.66 -12.53
C PRO A 117 -6.84 16.39 -12.22
N ILE A 118 -7.14 16.17 -10.93
CA ILE A 118 -7.93 15.04 -10.48
C ILE A 118 -9.40 15.45 -10.45
N ASP A 119 -10.18 14.94 -11.41
CA ASP A 119 -11.62 15.12 -11.47
C ASP A 119 -12.37 13.93 -10.83
N THR A 120 -13.68 14.04 -10.73
CA THR A 120 -14.55 13.00 -10.15
C THR A 120 -14.39 11.64 -10.84
N LYS A 121 -14.18 11.63 -12.17
CA LYS A 121 -14.00 10.39 -12.92
C LYS A 121 -12.72 9.68 -12.52
N LYS A 122 -11.63 10.42 -12.40
CA LYS A 122 -10.32 9.89 -11.95
C LYS A 122 -10.38 9.42 -10.51
N ILE A 123 -11.16 10.07 -9.63
CA ILE A 123 -11.39 9.58 -8.26
C ILE A 123 -12.09 8.22 -8.27
N ILE A 124 -13.13 8.04 -9.08
CA ILE A 124 -13.84 6.77 -9.19
C ILE A 124 -12.91 5.67 -9.72
N GLU A 125 -12.12 5.96 -10.75
CA GLU A 125 -11.12 5.03 -11.29
C GLU A 125 -10.06 4.67 -10.22
N LEU A 126 -9.60 5.66 -9.47
CA LEU A 126 -8.67 5.48 -8.35
C LEU A 126 -9.25 4.52 -7.29
N LEU A 127 -10.45 4.80 -6.78
CA LEU A 127 -11.08 3.96 -5.76
C LEU A 127 -11.31 2.53 -6.27
N SER A 128 -11.69 2.36 -7.52
CA SER A 128 -11.82 1.05 -8.16
C SER A 128 -10.49 0.29 -8.21
N ASN A 129 -9.41 0.97 -8.60
CA ASN A 129 -8.06 0.39 -8.64
C ASN A 129 -7.59 -0.01 -7.24
N VAL A 130 -7.76 0.86 -6.25
CA VAL A 130 -7.40 0.63 -4.85
C VAL A 130 -8.13 -0.60 -4.30
N THR A 131 -9.45 -0.68 -4.48
CA THR A 131 -10.23 -1.83 -4.00
C THR A 131 -9.83 -3.13 -4.69
N ALA A 132 -9.51 -3.09 -5.99
CA ALA A 132 -9.00 -4.25 -6.72
C ALA A 132 -7.61 -4.70 -6.22
N LEU A 133 -6.70 -3.77 -5.94
CA LEU A 133 -5.37 -4.07 -5.38
C LEU A 133 -5.47 -4.74 -4.01
N ILE A 134 -6.32 -4.21 -3.13
CA ILE A 134 -6.53 -4.78 -1.79
C ILE A 134 -7.20 -6.16 -1.86
N SER A 135 -8.15 -6.34 -2.76
CA SER A 135 -8.80 -7.64 -2.98
C SER A 135 -7.80 -8.68 -3.48
N LYS A 136 -6.86 -8.30 -4.34
CA LYS A 136 -5.75 -9.17 -4.76
C LYS A 136 -4.81 -9.50 -3.59
N LYS A 137 -4.45 -8.50 -2.78
CA LYS A 137 -3.59 -8.69 -1.60
C LYS A 137 -4.23 -9.67 -0.62
N LYS A 138 -5.52 -9.50 -0.29
CA LYS A 138 -6.27 -10.46 0.55
C LYS A 138 -6.34 -11.87 -0.05
N LYS A 139 -6.44 -12.00 -1.38
CA LYS A 139 -6.53 -13.30 -2.04
C LYS A 139 -5.19 -14.06 -2.06
N ILE A 140 -4.06 -13.34 -1.97
CA ILE A 140 -2.71 -13.93 -1.83
C ILE A 140 -2.47 -14.37 -0.37
N GLU A 141 -3.08 -13.69 0.59
CA GLU A 141 -2.88 -13.95 2.02
C GLU A 141 -3.60 -15.21 2.55
N THR A 142 -4.55 -15.78 1.83
CA THR A 142 -5.35 -16.93 2.34
C THR A 142 -5.59 -18.00 1.30
N LYS A 143 -4.56 -18.75 0.90
CA LYS A 143 -4.78 -20.12 0.45
C LYS A 143 -4.77 -21.03 1.67
N THR A 144 -5.94 -21.46 2.10
CA THR A 144 -6.06 -22.50 3.13
C THR A 144 -5.67 -23.83 2.50
N PHE A 145 -4.66 -24.48 3.05
CA PHE A 145 -4.34 -25.87 2.73
C PHE A 145 -4.29 -26.66 4.05
N SER A 146 -4.67 -27.92 3.97
CA SER A 146 -4.59 -28.82 5.11
C SER A 146 -3.35 -29.69 4.98
N ILE A 147 -2.54 -29.75 6.03
CA ILE A 147 -1.38 -30.64 6.11
C ILE A 147 -1.66 -31.70 7.16
N SER A 148 -1.44 -32.96 6.82
CA SER A 148 -1.33 -34.04 7.81
C SER A 148 0.12 -34.15 8.22
N LEU A 149 0.40 -33.87 9.49
CA LEU A 149 1.74 -34.05 10.05
C LEU A 149 1.86 -35.41 10.76
N PRO A 150 3.00 -36.11 10.62
CA PRO A 150 3.33 -37.22 11.53
C PRO A 150 3.29 -36.75 12.99
N LEU A 151 2.90 -37.63 13.91
CA LEU A 151 2.66 -37.28 15.32
C LEU A 151 3.88 -36.59 15.97
N ASN A 152 5.08 -37.08 15.73
CA ASN A 152 6.32 -36.51 16.24
C ASN A 152 6.57 -35.07 15.77
N LEU A 153 6.23 -34.73 14.50
CA LEU A 153 6.34 -33.37 14.00
C LEU A 153 5.23 -32.47 14.53
N TYR A 154 4.04 -33.01 14.74
CA TYR A 154 2.94 -32.28 15.35
C TYR A 154 3.28 -31.86 16.79
N GLU A 155 3.82 -32.80 17.60
CA GLU A 155 4.27 -32.53 18.96
C GLU A 155 5.35 -31.45 19.00
N LEU A 156 6.35 -31.51 18.12
CA LEU A 156 7.40 -30.49 18.01
C LEU A 156 6.84 -29.12 17.66
N VAL A 157 5.87 -29.02 16.73
CA VAL A 157 5.20 -27.78 16.38
C VAL A 157 4.38 -27.25 17.55
N ASP A 158 3.72 -28.12 18.31
CA ASP A 158 2.89 -27.76 19.46
C ASP A 158 3.73 -27.21 20.62
N GLU A 159 4.89 -27.84 20.91
CA GLU A 159 5.83 -27.41 21.91
C GLU A 159 6.44 -26.03 21.58
N ASN A 160 6.90 -25.85 20.34
CA ASN A 160 7.44 -24.56 19.89
C ASN A 160 6.38 -23.46 19.91
N ALA A 161 5.14 -23.75 19.50
CA ALA A 161 4.04 -22.80 19.54
C ALA A 161 3.73 -22.34 20.98
N LYS A 162 3.74 -23.26 21.94
CA LYS A 162 3.53 -22.97 23.37
C LYS A 162 4.69 -22.19 23.98
N SER A 163 5.92 -22.60 23.73
CA SER A 163 7.12 -21.96 24.30
C SER A 163 7.28 -20.51 23.84
N GLU A 164 6.89 -20.22 22.60
CA GLU A 164 7.01 -18.88 21.99
C GLU A 164 5.69 -18.07 22.04
N SER A 165 4.61 -18.64 22.59
CA SER A 165 3.28 -18.00 22.64
C SER A 165 2.74 -17.56 21.26
N ILE A 166 3.01 -18.35 20.22
CA ILE A 166 2.56 -18.12 18.85
C ILE A 166 1.66 -19.26 18.35
N SER A 167 0.98 -19.05 17.21
CA SER A 167 0.15 -20.11 16.63
C SER A 167 0.99 -21.21 15.98
N LYS A 168 0.48 -22.45 15.95
CA LYS A 168 1.09 -23.57 15.23
C LYS A 168 1.35 -23.25 13.75
N ASN A 169 0.43 -22.52 13.11
CA ASN A 169 0.60 -22.06 11.74
C ASN A 169 1.80 -21.11 11.60
N ALA A 170 2.06 -20.24 12.58
CA ALA A 170 3.22 -19.36 12.56
C ALA A 170 4.54 -20.14 12.63
N VAL A 171 4.59 -21.20 13.46
CA VAL A 171 5.76 -22.10 13.54
C VAL A 171 6.00 -22.77 12.18
N ILE A 172 4.96 -23.32 11.56
CA ILE A 172 5.06 -24.00 10.25
C ILE A 172 5.51 -23.03 9.15
N ILE A 173 4.91 -21.84 9.09
CA ILE A 173 5.27 -20.81 8.09
C ILE A 173 6.72 -20.39 8.25
N ARG A 174 7.19 -20.20 9.49
CA ARG A 174 8.60 -19.85 9.76
C ARG A 174 9.56 -20.95 9.30
N ALA A 175 9.24 -22.19 9.59
CA ALA A 175 10.05 -23.34 9.14
C ALA A 175 10.12 -23.45 7.61
N LEU A 176 8.99 -23.25 6.93
CA LEU A 176 8.95 -23.24 5.46
C LEU A 176 9.76 -22.08 4.88
N ARG A 177 9.65 -20.87 5.41
CA ARG A 177 10.47 -19.73 4.97
C ARG A 177 11.96 -20.02 5.14
N SER A 178 12.38 -20.48 6.31
CA SER A 178 13.80 -20.85 6.56
C SER A 178 14.33 -21.92 5.61
N PHE A 179 13.47 -22.75 5.04
CA PHE A 179 13.86 -23.76 4.04
C PHE A 179 14.01 -23.19 2.63
N TYR A 180 13.18 -22.21 2.25
CA TYR A 180 13.18 -21.64 0.89
C TYR A 180 14.10 -20.41 0.74
N ASP A 181 14.50 -19.77 1.84
CA ASP A 181 15.40 -18.60 1.84
C ASP A 181 16.89 -19.01 1.89
N GLN A 182 17.21 -20.31 1.70
CA GLN A 182 18.58 -20.84 1.52
C GLN A 182 18.90 -20.97 0.03
#